data_36b3edce245f70c5bc68b0300e05182b
#
_entry.id   36b3edce245f70c5bc68b0300e05182b
#
_cell.length_a   1.000
_cell.length_b   1.000
_cell.length_c   1.000
_cell.angle_alpha   90.00
_cell.angle_beta   90.00
_cell.angle_gamma   90.00
#
_symmetry.space_group_name_H-M   'P 1'
#
loop_
_entity.id
_entity.type
_entity.pdbx_description
1 polymer ?
#
loop_
_entity_poly.entity_id
_entity_poly.type
_entity_poly.pdbx_seq_one_letter_code
_entity_poly.pdbx_strand_id
1 'polypeptide(L)'
;MSEVKRPENPRIFDVIWLSCKQLFKRLPFWIRPNFWYVLLSLPLVTMPGAYAALNATVAAGLRDPGESQVKVRKVFKDAFFKHLGKSYALGITNLLLFALIAFSVYFWVSRSERALNYVSIIAFYFLAMWFLCQPFLFPILIERDGYSIPHIYKDALRIVIRNPLVALAVALTNLFLSVVGLVLLGPILLVVPALVSLISMQTYWLIEHKPIPDWLEPEELQKLLAEEEAKLNIKP
;
A
#
# COMPACT_ATOMS: atom_id res chain seq x y z
N MET A 1 -4.05 7.52 -28.69
CA MET A 1 -3.82 7.30 -27.24
C MET A 1 -2.32 7.08 -27.08
N SER A 2 -1.63 7.95 -26.34
CA SER A 2 -0.17 7.80 -26.15
C SER A 2 0.09 6.58 -25.27
N GLU A 3 0.72 5.57 -25.85
CA GLU A 3 1.27 4.42 -25.15
C GLU A 3 2.21 4.92 -24.05
N VAL A 4 2.04 4.40 -22.84
CA VAL A 4 2.95 4.68 -21.73
C VAL A 4 4.13 3.73 -21.90
N LYS A 5 5.15 4.16 -22.67
CA LYS A 5 6.40 3.40 -22.78
C LYS A 5 7.02 3.23 -21.39
N ARG A 6 7.50 2.03 -21.11
CA ARG A 6 8.31 1.75 -19.93
C ARG A 6 9.55 2.65 -19.96
N PRO A 7 9.81 3.48 -18.94
CA PRO A 7 11.05 4.23 -18.87
C PRO A 7 12.23 3.25 -18.72
N GLU A 8 13.35 3.52 -19.38
CA GLU A 8 14.56 2.67 -19.31
C GLU A 8 15.07 2.46 -17.88
N ASN A 9 14.89 3.47 -17.02
CA ASN A 9 15.17 3.40 -15.58
C ASN A 9 13.97 4.02 -14.82
N PRO A 10 12.97 3.23 -14.43
CA PRO A 10 11.76 3.75 -13.79
C PRO A 10 12.08 4.40 -12.44
N ARG A 11 11.75 5.68 -12.31
CA ARG A 11 11.89 6.45 -11.07
C ARG A 11 10.56 6.45 -10.30
N ILE A 12 10.63 6.75 -9.01
CA ILE A 12 9.44 6.83 -8.18
C ILE A 12 8.39 7.82 -8.72
N PHE A 13 8.82 8.92 -9.33
CA PHE A 13 7.91 9.90 -9.95
C PHE A 13 7.12 9.31 -11.12
N ASP A 14 7.71 8.38 -11.88
CA ASP A 14 7.02 7.68 -12.97
C ASP A 14 5.90 6.78 -12.41
N VAL A 15 6.14 6.15 -11.25
CA VAL A 15 5.12 5.34 -10.56
C VAL A 15 3.98 6.22 -10.04
N ILE A 16 4.30 7.34 -9.40
CA ILE A 16 3.28 8.28 -8.90
C ILE A 16 2.44 8.82 -10.06
N TRP A 17 3.11 9.24 -11.15
CA TRP A 17 2.43 9.72 -12.35
C TRP A 17 1.55 8.65 -12.99
N LEU A 18 2.06 7.42 -13.11
CA LEU A 18 1.31 6.29 -13.63
C LEU A 18 0.08 6.00 -12.78
N SER A 19 0.23 5.98 -11.44
CA SER A 19 -0.87 5.76 -10.50
C SER A 19 -1.97 6.82 -10.67
N CYS A 20 -1.59 8.08 -10.79
CA CYS A 20 -2.53 9.16 -11.07
C CYS A 20 -3.24 8.96 -12.42
N LYS A 21 -2.48 8.66 -13.48
CA LYS A 21 -3.03 8.43 -14.81
C LYS A 21 -4.01 7.24 -14.83
N GLN A 22 -3.67 6.13 -14.18
CA GLN A 22 -4.53 4.96 -14.06
C GLN A 22 -5.79 5.27 -13.26
N LEU A 23 -5.66 6.03 -12.18
CA LEU A 23 -6.81 6.45 -11.40
C LEU A 23 -7.81 7.21 -12.28
N PHE A 24 -7.36 8.25 -13.01
CA PHE A 24 -8.23 9.07 -13.86
C PHE A 24 -8.78 8.27 -15.05
N LYS A 25 -7.95 7.44 -15.69
CA LYS A 25 -8.36 6.61 -16.82
C LYS A 25 -9.47 5.62 -16.47
N ARG A 26 -9.46 5.10 -15.22
CA ARG A 26 -10.38 4.08 -14.72
C ARG A 26 -11.13 4.53 -13.47
N LEU A 27 -11.47 5.81 -13.39
CA LEU A 27 -12.11 6.41 -12.22
C LEU A 27 -13.37 5.64 -11.76
N PRO A 28 -14.30 5.23 -12.65
CA PRO A 28 -15.49 4.48 -12.24
C PRO A 28 -15.17 3.12 -11.61
N PHE A 29 -14.06 2.50 -12.02
CA PHE A 29 -13.59 1.25 -11.42
C PHE A 29 -13.07 1.48 -10.00
N TRP A 30 -12.26 2.51 -9.79
CA TRP A 30 -11.60 2.78 -8.50
C TRP A 30 -12.53 3.38 -7.44
N ILE A 31 -13.60 4.07 -7.83
CA ILE A 31 -14.61 4.57 -6.89
C ILE A 31 -15.32 3.42 -6.16
N ARG A 32 -15.60 2.30 -6.84
CA ARG A 32 -16.34 1.17 -6.26
C ARG A 32 -15.67 0.55 -5.03
N PRO A 33 -14.38 0.14 -5.08
CA PRO A 33 -13.73 -0.41 -3.89
C PRO A 33 -13.53 0.64 -2.80
N ASN A 34 -13.33 1.93 -3.15
CA ASN A 34 -13.26 3.01 -2.18
C ASN A 34 -14.56 3.23 -1.44
N PHE A 35 -15.68 3.16 -2.12
CA PHE A 35 -16.99 3.25 -1.46
C PHE A 35 -17.16 2.17 -0.39
N TRP A 36 -16.82 0.91 -0.72
CA TRP A 36 -16.85 -0.18 0.26
C TRP A 36 -15.83 0.01 1.38
N TYR A 37 -14.65 0.52 1.06
CA TYR A 37 -13.64 0.84 2.07
C TYR A 37 -14.15 1.89 3.06
N VAL A 38 -14.67 3.02 2.57
CA VAL A 38 -15.20 4.10 3.43
C VAL A 38 -16.34 3.58 4.30
N LEU A 39 -17.31 2.87 3.69
CA LEU A 39 -18.46 2.32 4.42
C LEU A 39 -18.03 1.37 5.55
N LEU A 40 -17.11 0.45 5.27
CA LEU A 40 -16.60 -0.51 6.25
C LEU A 40 -15.58 0.09 7.22
N SER A 41 -15.06 1.27 6.96
CA SER A 41 -14.14 1.98 7.87
C SER A 41 -14.88 2.86 8.89
N LEU A 42 -16.20 3.07 8.73
CA LEU A 42 -17.00 3.83 9.69
C LEU A 42 -16.92 3.26 11.11
N PRO A 43 -17.07 1.93 11.34
CA PRO A 43 -16.70 1.35 12.61
C PRO A 43 -15.20 1.16 12.65
N LEU A 44 -14.43 2.10 13.16
CA LEU A 44 -12.95 2.10 13.21
C LEU A 44 -12.30 0.72 13.41
N VAL A 45 -13.01 -0.17 14.09
CA VAL A 45 -12.59 -1.56 14.31
C VAL A 45 -12.40 -2.33 13.01
N THR A 46 -13.23 -2.14 11.99
CA THR A 46 -13.15 -2.87 10.71
C THR A 46 -12.17 -2.24 9.70
N MET A 47 -11.61 -1.07 10.01
CA MET A 47 -10.72 -0.31 9.14
C MET A 47 -9.50 -1.12 8.64
N PRO A 48 -8.75 -1.91 9.46
CA PRO A 48 -7.62 -2.68 8.95
C PRO A 48 -8.03 -3.74 7.92
N GLY A 49 -9.16 -4.42 8.15
CA GLY A 49 -9.73 -5.39 7.21
C GLY A 49 -10.18 -4.75 5.91
N ALA A 50 -10.86 -3.60 6.00
CA ALA A 50 -11.30 -2.83 4.85
C ALA A 50 -10.13 -2.33 4.00
N TYR A 51 -9.03 -1.89 4.65
CA TYR A 51 -7.83 -1.44 3.95
C TYR A 51 -7.08 -2.60 3.28
N ALA A 52 -7.02 -3.78 3.93
CA ALA A 52 -6.49 -4.99 3.30
C ALA A 52 -7.31 -5.39 2.06
N ALA A 53 -8.64 -5.35 2.15
CA ALA A 53 -9.53 -5.63 1.02
C ALA A 53 -9.37 -4.62 -0.13
N LEU A 54 -9.18 -3.35 0.19
CA LEU A 54 -8.89 -2.31 -0.80
C LEU A 54 -7.57 -2.61 -1.54
N ASN A 55 -6.49 -2.88 -0.81
CA ASN A 55 -5.19 -3.23 -1.40
C ASN A 55 -5.26 -4.50 -2.27
N ALA A 56 -5.99 -5.52 -1.84
CA ALA A 56 -6.20 -6.75 -2.63
C ALA A 56 -6.98 -6.46 -3.92
N THR A 57 -8.00 -5.60 -3.85
CA THR A 57 -8.78 -5.20 -5.02
C THR A 57 -7.96 -4.36 -5.98
N VAL A 58 -7.09 -3.49 -5.44
CA VAL A 58 -6.12 -2.71 -6.23
C VAL A 58 -5.15 -3.65 -6.95
N ALA A 59 -4.56 -4.62 -6.24
CA ALA A 59 -3.67 -5.60 -6.83
C ALA A 59 -4.35 -6.42 -7.95
N ALA A 60 -5.59 -6.85 -7.73
CA ALA A 60 -6.37 -7.55 -8.75
C ALA A 60 -6.66 -6.68 -9.97
N GLY A 61 -7.04 -5.41 -9.77
CA GLY A 61 -7.29 -4.46 -10.86
C GLY A 61 -6.05 -4.04 -11.64
N LEU A 62 -4.86 -4.13 -11.02
CA LEU A 62 -3.57 -3.90 -11.68
C LEU A 62 -3.14 -5.11 -12.53
N ARG A 63 -3.45 -6.34 -12.07
CA ARG A 63 -3.14 -7.59 -12.81
C ARG A 63 -4.02 -7.78 -14.04
N ASP A 64 -5.27 -7.33 -13.96
CA ASP A 64 -6.21 -7.39 -15.09
C ASP A 64 -6.53 -5.98 -15.60
N PRO A 65 -5.70 -5.39 -16.47
CA PRO A 65 -5.92 -4.07 -17.05
C PRO A 65 -7.03 -4.05 -18.10
N GLY A 66 -7.55 -5.21 -18.53
CA GLY A 66 -8.68 -5.34 -19.44
C GLY A 66 -10.00 -4.83 -18.83
N GLU A 67 -10.99 -4.56 -19.67
CA GLU A 67 -12.35 -4.20 -19.24
C GLU A 67 -13.15 -5.41 -18.72
N SER A 68 -12.55 -6.62 -18.73
CA SER A 68 -13.19 -7.81 -18.20
C SER A 68 -13.39 -7.61 -16.70
N GLN A 69 -14.56 -7.28 -16.40
CA GLN A 69 -15.32 -7.17 -15.18
C GLN A 69 -14.70 -7.98 -14.00
N VAL A 70 -13.55 -7.54 -13.48
CA VAL A 70 -13.20 -7.92 -12.12
C VAL A 70 -14.45 -7.57 -11.30
N LYS A 71 -15.13 -8.59 -10.78
CA LYS A 71 -16.33 -8.40 -9.94
C LYS A 71 -15.83 -7.77 -8.63
N VAL A 72 -15.55 -6.45 -8.69
CA VAL A 72 -14.93 -5.66 -7.62
C VAL A 72 -15.54 -5.99 -6.26
N ARG A 73 -16.88 -6.07 -6.20
CA ARG A 73 -17.59 -6.42 -4.96
C ARG A 73 -17.22 -7.83 -4.46
N LYS A 74 -17.06 -8.80 -5.34
CA LYS A 74 -16.71 -10.18 -4.97
C LYS A 74 -15.27 -10.21 -4.46
N VAL A 75 -14.34 -9.67 -5.24
CA VAL A 75 -12.91 -9.60 -4.86
C VAL A 75 -12.74 -8.89 -3.53
N PHE A 76 -13.38 -7.74 -3.34
CA PHE A 76 -13.32 -6.98 -2.09
C PHE A 76 -13.85 -7.78 -0.90
N LYS A 77 -15.04 -8.41 -1.05
CA LYS A 77 -15.65 -9.21 0.01
C LYS A 77 -14.77 -10.41 0.36
N ASP A 78 -14.34 -11.17 -0.63
CA ASP A 78 -13.53 -12.39 -0.42
C ASP A 78 -12.19 -12.04 0.24
N ALA A 79 -11.53 -10.95 -0.21
CA ALA A 79 -10.30 -10.46 0.39
C ALA A 79 -10.50 -9.94 1.82
N PHE A 80 -11.64 -9.26 2.10
CA PHE A 80 -11.97 -8.79 3.44
C PHE A 80 -11.99 -9.94 4.44
N PHE A 81 -12.75 -10.99 4.15
CA PHE A 81 -12.84 -12.15 5.06
C PHE A 81 -11.55 -12.97 5.10
N LYS A 82 -10.88 -13.16 3.94
CA LYS A 82 -9.62 -13.90 3.87
C LYS A 82 -8.53 -13.28 4.74
N HIS A 83 -8.38 -11.96 4.69
CA HIS A 83 -7.30 -11.25 5.39
C HIS A 83 -7.71 -10.64 6.72
N LEU A 84 -8.97 -10.80 7.16
CA LEU A 84 -9.52 -10.16 8.36
C LEU A 84 -8.62 -10.37 9.58
N GLY A 85 -8.33 -11.62 9.97
CA GLY A 85 -7.55 -11.92 11.17
C GLY A 85 -6.13 -11.35 11.12
N LYS A 86 -5.45 -11.50 9.97
CA LYS A 86 -4.08 -10.99 9.79
C LYS A 86 -4.03 -9.45 9.75
N SER A 87 -4.99 -8.81 9.09
CA SER A 87 -5.06 -7.35 9.05
C SER A 87 -5.36 -6.72 10.41
N TYR A 88 -6.20 -7.37 11.21
CA TYR A 88 -6.40 -6.98 12.61
C TYR A 88 -5.13 -7.12 13.44
N ALA A 89 -4.48 -8.28 13.37
CA ALA A 89 -3.22 -8.49 14.08
C ALA A 89 -2.17 -7.46 13.67
N LEU A 90 -2.05 -7.16 12.36
CA LEU A 90 -1.17 -6.13 11.84
C LEU A 90 -1.57 -4.73 12.35
N GLY A 91 -2.86 -4.38 12.31
CA GLY A 91 -3.37 -3.09 12.78
C GLY A 91 -3.13 -2.87 14.27
N ILE A 92 -3.44 -3.87 15.12
CA ILE A 92 -3.19 -3.81 16.57
C ILE A 92 -1.69 -3.70 16.84
N THR A 93 -0.86 -4.53 16.21
CA THR A 93 0.60 -4.46 16.38
C THR A 93 1.13 -3.09 15.97
N ASN A 94 0.63 -2.55 14.84
CA ASN A 94 1.03 -1.23 14.36
C ASN A 94 0.65 -0.10 15.33
N LEU A 95 -0.56 -0.16 15.91
CA LEU A 95 -1.03 0.79 16.90
C LEU A 95 -0.20 0.72 18.19
N LEU A 96 0.09 -0.49 18.68
CA LEU A 96 0.91 -0.70 19.87
C LEU A 96 2.36 -0.22 19.66
N LEU A 97 2.95 -0.50 18.50
CA LEU A 97 4.29 0.00 18.15
C LEU A 97 4.30 1.53 18.09
N PHE A 98 3.30 2.13 17.44
CA PHE A 98 3.18 3.59 17.40
C PHE A 98 3.06 4.18 18.80
N ALA A 99 2.17 3.64 19.64
CA ALA A 99 1.97 4.11 21.01
C ALA A 99 3.26 4.01 21.85
N LEU A 100 3.98 2.88 21.72
CA LEU A 100 5.25 2.67 22.42
C LEU A 100 6.33 3.68 21.97
N ILE A 101 6.48 3.88 20.66
CA ILE A 101 7.46 4.81 20.09
C ILE A 101 7.09 6.25 20.46
N ALA A 102 5.81 6.63 20.31
CA ALA A 102 5.33 7.98 20.66
C ALA A 102 5.49 8.28 22.16
N PHE A 103 5.19 7.30 23.00
CA PHE A 103 5.44 7.41 24.44
C PHE A 103 6.94 7.57 24.74
N SER A 104 7.81 6.80 24.06
CA SER A 104 9.25 6.92 24.20
C SER A 104 9.75 8.31 23.81
N VAL A 105 9.29 8.84 22.66
CA VAL A 105 9.63 10.20 22.22
C VAL A 105 9.18 11.23 23.27
N TYR A 106 7.92 11.16 23.70
CA TYR A 106 7.37 12.07 24.73
C TYR A 106 8.17 12.01 26.03
N PHE A 107 8.46 10.79 26.53
CA PHE A 107 9.18 10.58 27.76
C PHE A 107 10.57 11.21 27.74
N TRP A 108 11.36 10.98 26.68
CA TRP A 108 12.72 11.48 26.56
C TRP A 108 12.79 12.99 26.29
N VAL A 109 11.87 13.54 25.49
CA VAL A 109 11.82 14.98 25.20
C VAL A 109 11.40 15.78 26.45
N SER A 110 10.58 15.20 27.34
CA SER A 110 10.09 15.88 28.55
C SER A 110 11.13 15.96 29.67
N ARG A 111 12.33 15.37 29.50
CA ARG A 111 13.39 15.42 30.52
C ARG A 111 14.24 16.69 30.39
N SER A 112 14.52 17.33 31.54
CA SER A 112 15.31 18.57 31.62
C SER A 112 16.83 18.34 31.46
N GLU A 113 17.29 17.11 31.63
CA GLU A 113 18.71 16.76 31.60
C GLU A 113 19.24 16.66 30.15
N ARG A 114 20.22 17.51 29.81
CA ARG A 114 20.81 17.56 28.46
C ARG A 114 21.32 16.20 27.96
N ALA A 115 21.91 15.39 28.84
CA ALA A 115 22.43 14.08 28.48
C ALA A 115 21.34 13.11 28.01
N LEU A 116 20.12 13.19 28.58
CA LEU A 116 18.97 12.36 28.22
C LEU A 116 18.30 12.81 26.93
N ASN A 117 18.49 14.07 26.52
CA ASN A 117 17.93 14.57 25.25
C ASN A 117 18.59 13.88 24.03
N TYR A 118 19.82 13.37 24.13
CA TYR A 118 20.42 12.57 23.04
C TYR A 118 19.71 11.24 22.82
N VAL A 119 19.08 10.67 23.85
CA VAL A 119 18.29 9.44 23.72
C VAL A 119 17.02 9.68 22.89
N SER A 120 16.49 10.90 22.93
CA SER A 120 15.32 11.25 22.10
C SER A 120 15.62 11.14 20.61
N ILE A 121 16.85 11.38 20.16
CA ILE A 121 17.25 11.22 18.75
C ILE A 121 17.04 9.77 18.29
N ILE A 122 17.37 8.80 19.15
CA ILE A 122 17.16 7.38 18.86
C ILE A 122 15.66 7.08 18.75
N ALA A 123 14.84 7.64 19.66
CA ALA A 123 13.38 7.48 19.60
C ALA A 123 12.79 8.09 18.32
N PHE A 124 13.27 9.27 17.89
CA PHE A 124 12.88 9.87 16.59
C PHE A 124 13.32 9.04 15.40
N TYR A 125 14.49 8.40 15.45
CA TYR A 125 14.92 7.48 14.40
C TYR A 125 13.97 6.29 14.26
N PHE A 126 13.54 5.68 15.37
CA PHE A 126 12.55 4.61 15.34
C PHE A 126 11.20 5.08 14.82
N LEU A 127 10.76 6.29 15.17
CA LEU A 127 9.54 6.89 14.65
C LEU A 127 9.62 7.08 13.12
N ALA A 128 10.75 7.59 12.63
CA ALA A 128 10.98 7.76 11.20
C ALA A 128 10.98 6.40 10.47
N MET A 129 11.67 5.39 11.00
CA MET A 129 11.68 4.03 10.43
C MET A 129 10.27 3.43 10.41
N TRP A 130 9.52 3.55 11.50
CA TRP A 130 8.13 3.11 11.56
C TRP A 130 7.28 3.80 10.49
N PHE A 131 7.39 5.12 10.35
CA PHE A 131 6.65 5.90 9.35
C PHE A 131 6.98 5.46 7.91
N LEU A 132 8.26 5.24 7.60
CA LEU A 132 8.71 4.80 6.28
C LEU A 132 8.23 3.39 5.92
N CYS A 133 7.97 2.54 6.90
CA CYS A 133 7.44 1.19 6.68
C CYS A 133 5.96 1.17 6.31
N GLN A 134 5.17 2.20 6.68
CA GLN A 134 3.71 2.20 6.53
C GLN A 134 3.22 1.90 5.10
N PRO A 135 3.78 2.48 4.03
CA PRO A 135 3.32 2.24 2.67
C PRO A 135 3.44 0.77 2.24
N PHE A 136 4.35 -0.01 2.84
CA PHE A 136 4.69 -1.35 2.40
C PHE A 136 3.99 -2.47 3.19
N LEU A 137 3.46 -2.20 4.39
CA LEU A 137 2.90 -3.23 5.26
C LEU A 137 1.73 -3.99 4.60
N PHE A 138 0.76 -3.28 4.03
CA PHE A 138 -0.40 -3.89 3.39
C PHE A 138 -0.10 -4.51 2.02
N PRO A 139 0.69 -3.89 1.12
CA PRO A 139 1.18 -4.56 -0.08
C PRO A 139 1.87 -5.89 0.21
N ILE A 140 2.75 -5.96 1.22
CA ILE A 140 3.41 -7.20 1.61
C ILE A 140 2.40 -8.22 2.16
N LEU A 141 1.44 -7.78 3.00
CA LEU A 141 0.39 -8.65 3.54
C LEU A 141 -0.40 -9.34 2.42
N ILE A 142 -0.74 -8.60 1.36
CA ILE A 142 -1.54 -9.10 0.23
C ILE A 142 -0.70 -10.00 -0.70
N GLU A 143 0.52 -9.59 -1.01
CA GLU A 143 1.37 -10.27 -1.99
C GLU A 143 2.10 -11.49 -1.43
N ARG A 144 2.32 -11.54 -0.12
CA ARG A 144 3.03 -12.64 0.57
C ARG A 144 2.05 -13.44 1.44
N ASP A 145 1.19 -14.23 0.79
CA ASP A 145 0.27 -15.12 1.50
C ASP A 145 1.06 -16.07 2.42
N GLY A 146 0.60 -16.23 3.66
CA GLY A 146 1.27 -17.10 4.64
C GLY A 146 2.24 -16.38 5.59
N TYR A 147 2.69 -15.17 5.30
CA TYR A 147 3.62 -14.45 6.20
C TYR A 147 2.98 -14.16 7.57
N SER A 148 3.80 -14.34 8.62
CA SER A 148 3.47 -13.87 9.96
C SER A 148 3.76 -12.38 10.10
N ILE A 149 3.14 -11.71 11.07
CA ILE A 149 3.31 -10.26 11.29
C ILE A 149 4.79 -9.84 11.41
N PRO A 150 5.66 -10.54 12.17
CA PRO A 150 7.08 -10.18 12.22
C PRO A 150 7.78 -10.25 10.86
N HIS A 151 7.41 -11.20 9.99
CA HIS A 151 8.00 -11.29 8.65
C HIS A 151 7.59 -10.11 7.76
N ILE A 152 6.34 -9.63 7.89
CA ILE A 152 5.87 -8.43 7.17
C ILE A 152 6.69 -7.20 7.57
N TYR A 153 6.91 -6.97 8.87
CA TYR A 153 7.74 -5.86 9.35
C TYR A 153 9.21 -6.01 8.94
N LYS A 154 9.76 -7.23 9.00
CA LYS A 154 11.13 -7.50 8.56
C LYS A 154 11.33 -7.18 7.08
N ASP A 155 10.39 -7.55 6.23
CA ASP A 155 10.48 -7.26 4.80
C ASP A 155 10.23 -5.78 4.51
N ALA A 156 9.28 -5.13 5.19
CA ALA A 156 9.08 -3.68 5.08
C ALA A 156 10.35 -2.91 5.48
N LEU A 157 10.97 -3.28 6.59
CA LEU A 157 12.23 -2.68 7.05
C LEU A 157 13.37 -2.92 6.05
N ARG A 158 13.46 -4.12 5.47
CA ARG A 158 14.45 -4.44 4.42
C ARG A 158 14.28 -3.53 3.20
N ILE A 159 13.03 -3.29 2.76
CA ILE A 159 12.72 -2.39 1.64
C ILE A 159 13.18 -0.98 1.97
N VAL A 160 12.84 -0.47 3.15
CA VAL A 160 13.20 0.89 3.59
C VAL A 160 14.73 1.06 3.66
N ILE A 161 15.46 0.11 4.24
CA ILE A 161 16.92 0.18 4.35
C ILE A 161 17.59 0.12 2.97
N ARG A 162 17.08 -0.69 2.05
CA ARG A 162 17.65 -0.81 0.69
C ARG A 162 17.32 0.37 -0.21
N ASN A 163 16.16 1.00 -0.02
CA ASN A 163 15.65 2.06 -0.89
C ASN A 163 15.11 3.25 -0.07
N PRO A 164 15.94 3.92 0.78
CA PRO A 164 15.45 4.91 1.74
C PRO A 164 14.81 6.12 1.06
N LEU A 165 15.35 6.60 -0.06
CA LEU A 165 14.80 7.75 -0.80
C LEU A 165 13.44 7.42 -1.44
N VAL A 166 13.28 6.22 -1.98
CA VAL A 166 12.00 5.76 -2.55
C VAL A 166 10.97 5.64 -1.44
N ALA A 167 11.33 5.01 -0.30
CA ALA A 167 10.44 4.87 0.85
C ALA A 167 10.00 6.24 1.40
N LEU A 168 10.92 7.19 1.50
CA LEU A 168 10.63 8.55 1.94
C LEU A 168 9.67 9.25 0.98
N ALA A 169 9.93 9.20 -0.33
CA ALA A 169 9.09 9.83 -1.32
C ALA A 169 7.66 9.28 -1.30
N VAL A 170 7.49 7.94 -1.20
CA VAL A 170 6.17 7.32 -1.12
C VAL A 170 5.46 7.65 0.19
N ALA A 171 6.17 7.57 1.33
CA ALA A 171 5.59 7.86 2.63
C ALA A 171 5.10 9.31 2.71
N LEU A 172 5.90 10.28 2.22
CA LEU A 172 5.52 11.70 2.17
C LEU A 172 4.36 11.93 1.20
N THR A 173 4.36 11.31 0.02
CA THR A 173 3.26 11.43 -0.95
C THR A 173 1.97 10.88 -0.35
N ASN A 174 2.01 9.71 0.28
CA ASN A 174 0.84 9.10 0.91
C ASN A 174 0.33 9.94 2.09
N LEU A 175 1.23 10.50 2.91
CA LEU A 175 0.87 11.42 3.98
C LEU A 175 0.18 12.67 3.42
N PHE A 176 0.79 13.32 2.42
CA PHE A 176 0.23 14.50 1.78
C PHE A 176 -1.17 14.24 1.21
N LEU A 177 -1.33 13.15 0.43
CA LEU A 177 -2.62 12.76 -0.12
C LEU A 177 -3.66 12.46 0.97
N SER A 178 -3.25 11.79 2.05
CA SER A 178 -4.15 11.49 3.18
C SER A 178 -4.61 12.75 3.91
N VAL A 179 -3.70 13.71 4.13
CA VAL A 179 -4.04 15.01 4.73
C VAL A 179 -4.98 15.79 3.81
N VAL A 180 -4.67 15.87 2.52
CA VAL A 180 -5.53 16.54 1.52
C VAL A 180 -6.91 15.88 1.48
N GLY A 181 -6.97 14.54 1.47
CA GLY A 181 -8.22 13.78 1.48
C GLY A 181 -9.06 14.03 2.74
N LEU A 182 -8.41 14.18 3.90
CA LEU A 182 -9.09 14.48 5.17
C LEU A 182 -9.64 15.91 5.21
N VAL A 183 -8.87 16.89 4.73
CA VAL A 183 -9.25 18.32 4.76
C VAL A 183 -10.38 18.62 3.77
N LEU A 184 -10.35 18.01 2.60
CA LEU A 184 -11.29 18.30 1.52
C LEU A 184 -12.61 17.52 1.61
N LEU A 185 -12.88 16.80 2.69
CA LEU A 185 -14.10 16.04 3.04
C LEU A 185 -15.16 15.99 1.93
N GLY A 186 -15.41 14.82 1.36
CA GLY A 186 -16.44 14.64 0.32
C GLY A 186 -15.97 13.71 -0.81
N PRO A 187 -16.17 14.08 -2.11
CA PRO A 187 -15.84 13.19 -3.24
C PRO A 187 -14.39 12.72 -3.29
N ILE A 188 -13.46 13.49 -2.72
CA ILE A 188 -12.04 13.15 -2.65
C ILE A 188 -11.78 11.96 -1.71
N LEU A 189 -12.57 11.81 -0.65
CA LEU A 189 -12.50 10.65 0.25
C LEU A 189 -12.80 9.33 -0.49
N LEU A 190 -13.57 9.40 -1.59
CA LEU A 190 -13.86 8.26 -2.46
C LEU A 190 -12.74 7.93 -3.47
N VAL A 191 -11.70 8.75 -3.55
CA VAL A 191 -10.63 8.62 -4.54
C VAL A 191 -9.26 8.40 -3.89
N VAL A 192 -8.96 9.15 -2.83
CA VAL A 192 -7.64 9.18 -2.17
C VAL A 192 -7.20 7.81 -1.64
N PRO A 193 -8.02 7.01 -0.93
CA PRO A 193 -7.56 5.71 -0.43
C PRO A 193 -7.11 4.75 -1.53
N ALA A 194 -7.80 4.73 -2.70
CA ALA A 194 -7.35 3.93 -3.83
C ALA A 194 -6.05 4.46 -4.43
N LEU A 195 -5.88 5.79 -4.52
CA LEU A 195 -4.65 6.38 -5.05
C LEU A 195 -3.45 6.03 -4.14
N VAL A 196 -3.62 6.18 -2.83
CA VAL A 196 -2.60 5.79 -1.82
C VAL A 196 -2.25 4.31 -1.94
N SER A 197 -3.26 3.45 -2.08
CA SER A 197 -3.06 2.01 -2.26
C SER A 197 -2.39 1.68 -3.61
N LEU A 198 -2.75 2.36 -4.71
CA LEU A 198 -2.14 2.22 -6.03
C LEU A 198 -0.64 2.57 -5.98
N ILE A 199 -0.30 3.74 -5.42
CA ILE A 199 1.09 4.19 -5.30
C ILE A 199 1.90 3.19 -4.48
N SER A 200 1.37 2.75 -3.33
CA SER A 200 2.04 1.80 -2.44
C SER A 200 2.27 0.45 -3.11
N MET A 201 1.23 -0.10 -3.78
CA MET A 201 1.30 -1.40 -4.45
C MET A 201 2.26 -1.39 -5.63
N GLN A 202 2.17 -0.38 -6.50
CA GLN A 202 3.05 -0.27 -7.66
C GLN A 202 4.50 0.00 -7.27
N THR A 203 4.73 0.80 -6.20
CA THR A 203 6.09 0.99 -5.68
C THR A 203 6.65 -0.30 -5.11
N TYR A 204 5.85 -1.07 -4.38
CA TYR A 204 6.25 -2.39 -3.91
C TYR A 204 6.61 -3.31 -5.08
N TRP A 205 5.79 -3.35 -6.15
CA TRP A 205 6.08 -4.13 -7.35
C TRP A 205 7.34 -3.67 -8.06
N LEU A 206 7.56 -2.35 -8.16
CA LEU A 206 8.79 -1.80 -8.75
C LEU A 206 10.04 -2.28 -7.98
N ILE A 207 10.02 -2.21 -6.65
CA ILE A 207 11.16 -2.61 -5.80
C ILE A 207 11.41 -4.12 -5.85
N GLU A 208 10.34 -4.92 -5.89
CA GLU A 208 10.42 -6.39 -5.99
C GLU A 208 10.61 -6.88 -7.43
N HIS A 209 10.86 -5.96 -8.38
CA HIS A 209 11.03 -6.25 -9.82
C HIS A 209 9.86 -7.05 -10.42
N LYS A 210 8.65 -6.87 -9.88
CA LYS A 210 7.45 -7.47 -10.46
C LYS A 210 7.00 -6.69 -11.69
N PRO A 211 6.39 -7.37 -12.68
CA PRO A 211 5.88 -6.70 -13.86
C PRO A 211 4.74 -5.74 -13.50
N ILE A 212 4.79 -4.53 -14.03
CA ILE A 212 3.71 -3.56 -13.95
C ILE A 212 2.99 -3.59 -15.29
N PRO A 213 1.75 -4.11 -15.40
CA PRO A 213 1.09 -4.40 -16.67
C PRO A 213 1.02 -3.23 -17.64
N ASP A 214 0.78 -2.00 -17.14
CA ASP A 214 0.68 -0.81 -17.99
C ASP A 214 2.04 -0.35 -18.60
N TRP A 215 3.15 -0.95 -18.17
CA TRP A 215 4.49 -0.73 -18.72
C TRP A 215 4.96 -1.84 -19.65
N LEU A 216 4.15 -2.89 -19.82
CA LEU A 216 4.48 -4.01 -20.67
C LEU A 216 3.94 -3.80 -22.09
N GLU A 217 4.65 -4.28 -23.07
CA GLU A 217 4.13 -4.44 -24.42
C GLU A 217 2.95 -5.43 -24.40
N PRO A 218 1.92 -5.24 -25.27
CA PRO A 218 0.75 -6.12 -25.26
C PRO A 218 1.08 -7.62 -25.40
N GLU A 219 2.14 -7.96 -26.15
CA GLU A 219 2.62 -9.33 -26.30
C GLU A 219 3.26 -9.90 -25.03
N GLU A 220 4.04 -9.09 -24.30
CA GLU A 220 4.64 -9.48 -23.03
C GLU A 220 3.56 -9.68 -21.96
N LEU A 221 2.54 -8.82 -21.97
CA LEU A 221 1.41 -8.93 -21.04
C LEU A 221 0.63 -10.23 -21.29
N GLN A 222 0.36 -10.59 -22.56
CA GLN A 222 -0.31 -11.84 -22.90
C GLN A 222 0.48 -13.08 -22.46
N LYS A 223 1.81 -13.08 -22.65
CA LYS A 223 2.67 -14.17 -22.18
C LYS A 223 2.62 -14.33 -20.66
N LEU A 224 2.70 -13.23 -19.91
CA LEU A 224 2.62 -13.28 -18.44
C LEU A 224 1.27 -13.77 -17.93
N LEU A 225 0.18 -13.34 -18.55
CA LEU A 225 -1.16 -13.81 -18.20
C LEU A 225 -1.31 -15.32 -18.49
N ALA A 226 -0.79 -15.79 -19.63
CA ALA A 226 -0.82 -17.22 -19.95
C ALA A 226 0.02 -18.07 -18.98
N GLU A 227 1.17 -17.55 -18.52
CA GLU A 227 2.00 -18.22 -17.50
C GLU A 227 1.31 -18.27 -16.13
N GLU A 228 0.60 -17.20 -15.72
CA GLU A 228 -0.16 -17.20 -14.46
C GLU A 228 -1.34 -18.19 -14.53
N GLU A 229 -2.07 -18.23 -15.64
CA GLU A 229 -3.16 -19.19 -15.84
C GLU A 229 -2.63 -20.66 -15.83
N ALA A 230 -1.51 -20.92 -16.46
CA ALA A 230 -0.88 -22.22 -16.44
C ALA A 230 -0.48 -22.65 -15.01
N LYS A 231 0.05 -21.73 -14.20
CA LYS A 231 0.39 -22.00 -12.78
C LYS A 231 -0.84 -22.23 -11.90
N LEU A 232 -1.96 -21.57 -12.20
CA LEU A 232 -3.23 -21.77 -11.48
C LEU A 232 -3.88 -23.13 -11.82
N ASN A 233 -3.76 -23.59 -13.07
CA ASN A 233 -4.32 -24.87 -13.52
C ASN A 233 -3.48 -26.09 -13.12
N ILE A 234 -2.24 -25.90 -12.64
CA ILE A 234 -1.35 -26.99 -12.18
C ILE A 234 -1.47 -27.26 -10.67
N LYS A 235 -2.23 -26.44 -9.91
CA LYS A 235 -2.51 -26.73 -8.51
C LYS A 235 -3.68 -27.72 -8.41
N PRO A 236 -3.43 -28.98 -7.98
CA PRO A 236 -4.50 -29.94 -7.71
C PRO A 236 -5.36 -29.50 -6.52
#